data_3c6e02407cbc597712a39d515318b627
#
_entry.id   3c6e02407cbc597712a39d515318b627
#
_cell.length_a   1.000
_cell.length_b   1.000
_cell.length_c   1.000
_cell.angle_alpha   90.00
_cell.angle_beta   90.00
_cell.angle_gamma   90.00
#
_symmetry.space_group_name_H-M   'P 1'
#
loop_
_entity.id
_entity.type
_entity.pdbx_description
1 polymer ?
#
loop_
_entity_poly.entity_id
_entity_poly.type
_entity_poly.pdbx_seq_one_letter_code
_entity_poly.pdbx_strand_id
1 'polypeptide(L)'
;ADAGEGKGLLLHAIDLIADHWTPLVLAAAFMGIRRFDEMRRALGIATNILAHRLKLLVEAGVLQQAPGSDAGKRLEYRLTEKGRGLIVPALALHQWSLKWLPAGKGPSMQIFHDCSPEPLALRMDCSHCHHPLAARDVTFR
;
A
#
# COMPACT_ATOMS: atom_id res chain seq x y z
N ALA A 1 30.53 2.89 10.97
CA ALA A 1 29.51 3.61 11.76
C ALA A 1 28.21 3.88 10.98
N ASP A 2 28.19 3.83 9.64
CA ASP A 2 27.03 4.27 8.86
C ASP A 2 26.14 3.15 8.32
N ALA A 3 26.34 1.91 8.74
CA ALA A 3 25.45 0.81 8.40
C ALA A 3 24.06 0.92 9.08
N GLY A 4 23.88 1.87 9.96
CA GLY A 4 22.63 2.11 10.69
C GLY A 4 21.61 2.96 9.97
N GLU A 5 22.02 3.93 9.16
CA GLU A 5 21.10 4.88 8.51
C GLU A 5 20.33 4.26 7.35
N GLY A 6 20.97 3.47 6.52
CA GLY A 6 20.29 2.77 5.42
C GLY A 6 19.33 1.68 5.90
N LYS A 7 19.67 1.01 6.98
CA LYS A 7 18.76 0.07 7.68
C LYS A 7 17.59 0.80 8.34
N GLY A 8 17.82 2.04 8.79
CA GLY A 8 16.79 2.86 9.41
C GLY A 8 15.63 3.18 8.48
N LEU A 9 15.89 3.56 7.22
CA LEU A 9 14.84 3.93 6.26
C LEU A 9 13.94 2.74 5.91
N LEU A 10 14.51 1.58 5.64
CA LEU A 10 13.74 0.38 5.35
C LEU A 10 12.90 -0.05 6.56
N LEU A 11 13.49 -0.03 7.75
CA LEU A 11 12.76 -0.36 8.98
C LEU A 11 11.64 0.64 9.25
N HIS A 12 11.86 1.92 9.03
CA HIS A 12 10.80 2.94 9.14
C HIS A 12 9.65 2.67 8.18
N ALA A 13 9.94 2.29 6.93
CA ALA A 13 8.90 1.94 5.97
C ALA A 13 8.12 0.70 6.43
N ILE A 14 8.82 -0.31 6.92
CA ILE A 14 8.20 -1.54 7.44
C ILE A 14 7.35 -1.22 8.66
N ASP A 15 7.87 -0.47 9.62
CA ASP A 15 7.14 -0.08 10.84
C ASP A 15 5.86 0.71 10.53
N LEU A 16 5.89 1.51 9.47
CA LEU A 16 4.73 2.29 9.06
C LEU A 16 3.61 1.42 8.49
N ILE A 17 3.92 0.37 7.74
CA ILE A 17 2.93 -0.38 6.94
C ILE A 17 2.73 -1.82 7.35
N ALA A 18 3.61 -2.41 8.17
CA ALA A 18 3.65 -3.86 8.40
C ALA A 18 2.88 -4.33 9.64
N ASP A 19 1.87 -3.61 10.07
CA ASP A 19 0.89 -4.12 11.05
C ASP A 19 -0.29 -4.80 10.33
N HIS A 20 -1.19 -5.39 11.10
CA HIS A 20 -2.32 -6.13 10.53
C HIS A 20 -3.31 -5.24 9.77
N TRP A 21 -3.54 -4.02 10.24
CA TRP A 21 -4.62 -3.17 9.73
C TRP A 21 -4.17 -2.15 8.68
N THR A 22 -2.96 -1.63 8.75
CA THR A 22 -2.49 -0.58 7.85
C THR A 22 -2.52 -1.00 6.38
N PRO A 23 -2.05 -2.19 5.98
CA PRO A 23 -2.19 -2.63 4.59
C PRO A 23 -3.64 -2.69 4.11
N LEU A 24 -4.57 -3.09 4.97
CA LEU A 24 -5.99 -3.15 4.65
C LEU A 24 -6.60 -1.76 4.49
N VAL A 25 -6.21 -0.81 5.34
CA VAL A 25 -6.63 0.59 5.23
C VAL A 25 -6.10 1.20 3.93
N LEU A 26 -4.85 0.95 3.58
CA LEU A 26 -4.26 1.41 2.34
C LEU A 26 -4.93 0.78 1.12
N ALA A 27 -5.23 -0.51 1.15
CA ALA A 27 -5.97 -1.18 0.09
C ALA A 27 -7.36 -0.56 -0.11
N ALA A 28 -8.08 -0.26 0.97
CA ALA A 28 -9.36 0.42 0.92
C ALA A 28 -9.23 1.82 0.27
N ALA A 29 -8.21 2.57 0.66
CA ALA A 29 -7.91 3.88 0.07
C ALA A 29 -7.60 3.79 -1.43
N PHE A 30 -6.82 2.81 -1.86
CA PHE A 30 -6.55 2.56 -3.29
C PHE A 30 -7.81 2.18 -4.07
N MET A 31 -8.76 1.51 -3.43
CA MET A 31 -10.07 1.20 -4.04
C MET A 31 -11.05 2.37 -4.03
N GLY A 32 -10.63 3.54 -3.56
CA GLY A 32 -11.44 4.74 -3.57
C GLY A 32 -12.37 4.91 -2.37
N ILE A 33 -12.22 4.08 -1.34
CA ILE A 33 -12.96 4.25 -0.07
C ILE A 33 -12.27 5.37 0.72
N ARG A 34 -12.98 6.45 0.97
CA ARG A 34 -12.39 7.69 1.51
C ARG A 34 -12.95 8.11 2.86
N ARG A 35 -14.15 7.63 3.23
CA ARG A 35 -14.84 8.03 4.46
C ARG A 35 -14.55 7.06 5.59
N PHE A 36 -14.44 7.58 6.78
CA PHE A 36 -14.19 6.80 7.99
C PHE A 36 -15.20 5.66 8.18
N ASP A 37 -16.48 5.97 8.12
CA ASP A 37 -17.54 4.99 8.34
C ASP A 37 -17.61 3.91 7.25
N GLU A 38 -17.28 4.27 5.99
CA GLU A 38 -17.21 3.32 4.88
C GLU A 38 -16.02 2.37 5.06
N MET A 39 -14.84 2.89 5.44
CA MET A 39 -13.67 2.07 5.76
C MET A 39 -13.95 1.12 6.92
N ARG A 40 -14.58 1.63 7.98
CA ARG A 40 -14.91 0.83 9.15
C ARG A 40 -15.81 -0.36 8.78
N ARG A 41 -16.83 -0.11 7.98
CA ARG A 41 -17.75 -1.16 7.52
C ARG A 41 -17.08 -2.15 6.58
N ALA A 42 -16.31 -1.65 5.61
CA ALA A 42 -15.64 -2.48 4.63
C ALA A 42 -14.59 -3.41 5.24
N LEU A 43 -13.88 -2.94 6.27
CA LEU A 43 -12.80 -3.70 6.90
C LEU A 43 -13.23 -4.47 8.15
N GLY A 44 -14.40 -4.18 8.71
CA GLY A 44 -14.83 -4.77 9.99
C GLY A 44 -13.91 -4.39 11.15
N ILE A 45 -13.28 -3.24 11.09
CA ILE A 45 -12.31 -2.76 12.07
C ILE A 45 -12.99 -1.97 13.20
N ALA A 46 -12.47 -2.09 14.42
CA ALA A 46 -12.95 -1.30 15.54
C ALA A 46 -12.66 0.20 15.33
N THR A 47 -13.59 1.06 15.76
CA THR A 47 -13.53 2.51 15.56
C THR A 47 -12.24 3.13 16.10
N ASN A 48 -11.82 2.76 17.30
CA ASN A 48 -10.61 3.30 17.93
C ASN A 48 -9.33 2.85 17.23
N ILE A 49 -9.30 1.63 16.70
CA ILE A 49 -8.15 1.11 15.95
C ILE A 49 -8.03 1.85 14.61
N LEU A 50 -9.15 1.98 13.88
CA LEU A 50 -9.16 2.72 12.61
C LEU A 50 -8.75 4.18 12.81
N ALA A 51 -9.31 4.86 13.81
CA ALA A 51 -8.96 6.25 14.12
C ALA A 51 -7.46 6.41 14.37
N HIS A 52 -6.86 5.49 15.14
CA HIS A 52 -5.44 5.52 15.43
C HIS A 52 -4.58 5.29 14.18
N ARG A 53 -4.94 4.31 13.35
CA ARG A 53 -4.21 4.01 12.10
C ARG A 53 -4.29 5.16 11.11
N LEU A 54 -5.46 5.75 10.93
CA LEU A 54 -5.63 6.91 10.05
C LEU A 54 -4.82 8.11 10.54
N LYS A 55 -4.80 8.36 11.85
CA LYS A 55 -3.98 9.41 12.44
C LYS A 55 -2.49 9.23 12.13
N LEU A 56 -1.95 8.02 12.34
CA LEU A 56 -0.55 7.72 12.03
C LEU A 56 -0.24 7.91 10.55
N LEU A 57 -1.13 7.49 9.66
CA LEU A 57 -0.94 7.65 8.21
C LEU A 57 -1.01 9.11 7.76
N VAL A 58 -1.85 9.92 8.39
CA VAL A 58 -1.90 11.36 8.14
C VAL A 58 -0.62 12.04 8.65
N GLU A 59 -0.18 11.73 9.86
CA GLU A 59 1.08 12.25 10.42
C GLU A 59 2.30 11.87 9.57
N ALA A 60 2.29 10.67 8.99
CA ALA A 60 3.35 10.21 8.08
C ALA A 60 3.26 10.82 6.68
N GLY A 61 2.22 11.56 6.35
CA GLY A 61 2.02 12.16 5.04
C GLY A 61 1.58 11.17 3.95
N VAL A 62 1.13 9.98 4.33
CA VAL A 62 0.61 8.95 3.41
C VAL A 62 -0.84 9.22 3.03
N LEU A 63 -1.62 9.67 3.99
CA LEU A 63 -2.99 10.15 3.79
C LEU A 63 -3.08 11.63 4.15
N GLN A 64 -4.09 12.28 3.59
CA GLN A 64 -4.49 13.63 3.99
C GLN A 64 -5.99 13.67 4.22
N GLN A 65 -6.40 14.48 5.17
CA GLN A 65 -7.80 14.82 5.36
C GLN A 65 -8.19 15.92 4.40
N ALA A 66 -9.34 15.78 3.76
CA ALA A 66 -9.92 16.78 2.87
C ALA A 66 -11.41 16.88 3.08
N PRO A 67 -12.04 18.04 2.80
CA PRO A 67 -13.49 18.13 2.77
C PRO A 67 -14.06 17.17 1.73
N GLY A 68 -15.17 16.50 2.07
CA GLY A 68 -15.88 15.66 1.13
C GLY A 68 -16.48 16.46 -0.03
N SER A 69 -16.71 15.78 -1.15
CA SER A 69 -17.32 16.37 -2.34
C SER A 69 -18.79 16.73 -2.17
N ASP A 70 -19.46 16.15 -1.20
CA ASP A 70 -20.84 16.52 -0.85
C ASP A 70 -20.86 17.76 0.06
N ALA A 71 -21.83 18.61 -0.09
CA ALA A 71 -22.01 19.85 0.69
C ALA A 71 -22.14 19.63 2.23
N GLY A 72 -21.98 18.41 2.68
CA GLY A 72 -22.31 17.95 4.01
C GLY A 72 -21.18 17.91 5.02
N LYS A 73 -19.98 18.41 4.76
CA LYS A 73 -18.95 18.60 5.79
C LYS A 73 -18.28 17.34 6.33
N ARG A 74 -18.44 16.17 5.72
CA ARG A 74 -17.73 14.96 6.15
C ARG A 74 -16.30 14.97 5.61
N LEU A 75 -15.35 14.66 6.49
CA LEU A 75 -13.95 14.55 6.10
C LEU A 75 -13.74 13.26 5.29
N GLU A 76 -12.92 13.37 4.28
CA GLU A 76 -12.40 12.25 3.51
C GLU A 76 -10.92 12.07 3.78
N TYR A 77 -10.47 10.83 3.74
CA TYR A 77 -9.05 10.47 3.77
C TYR A 77 -8.63 10.12 2.36
N ARG A 78 -7.67 10.87 1.83
CA ARG A 78 -7.17 10.70 0.47
C ARG A 78 -5.69 10.37 0.47
N LEU A 79 -5.28 9.53 -0.46
CA LEU A 79 -3.86 9.25 -0.66
C LEU A 79 -3.14 10.50 -1.16
N THR A 80 -2.02 10.82 -0.52
CA THR A 80 -1.07 11.81 -1.01
C THR A 80 -0.23 11.23 -2.15
N GLU A 81 0.61 12.04 -2.79
CA GLU A 81 1.61 11.53 -3.75
C GLU A 81 2.50 10.45 -3.10
N LYS A 82 2.97 10.70 -1.87
CA LYS A 82 3.72 9.73 -1.07
C LYS A 82 2.93 8.43 -0.85
N GLY A 83 1.66 8.55 -0.51
CA GLY A 83 0.77 7.40 -0.33
C GLY A 83 0.56 6.61 -1.63
N ARG A 84 0.32 7.29 -2.74
CA ARG A 84 0.17 6.65 -4.05
C ARG A 84 1.44 5.91 -4.48
N GLY A 85 2.61 6.39 -4.08
CA GLY A 85 3.88 5.72 -4.34
C GLY A 85 3.99 4.32 -3.73
N LEU A 86 3.17 3.99 -2.75
CA LEU A 86 3.14 2.65 -2.14
C LEU A 86 2.47 1.59 -3.02
N ILE A 87 1.81 1.98 -4.12
CA ILE A 87 1.14 1.00 -4.99
C ILE A 87 2.12 0.00 -5.61
N VAL A 88 3.28 0.43 -6.07
CA VAL A 88 4.26 -0.46 -6.72
C VAL A 88 4.81 -1.50 -5.74
N PRO A 89 5.31 -1.14 -4.55
CA PRO A 89 5.72 -2.13 -3.55
C PRO A 89 4.59 -3.10 -3.16
N ALA A 90 3.36 -2.60 -3.04
CA ALA A 90 2.20 -3.42 -2.71
C ALA A 90 1.88 -4.43 -3.83
N LEU A 91 1.94 -4.01 -5.09
CA LEU A 91 1.74 -4.88 -6.24
C LEU A 91 2.84 -5.95 -6.35
N ALA A 92 4.08 -5.57 -6.09
CA ALA A 92 5.20 -6.52 -6.08
C ALA A 92 5.01 -7.60 -5.01
N LEU A 93 4.60 -7.21 -3.80
CA LEU A 93 4.32 -8.14 -2.71
C LEU A 93 3.12 -9.03 -3.03
N HIS A 94 2.07 -8.47 -3.60
CA HIS A 94 0.89 -9.22 -4.04
C HIS A 94 1.24 -10.28 -5.08
N GLN A 95 2.02 -9.90 -6.09
CA GLN A 95 2.49 -10.83 -7.14
C GLN A 95 3.34 -11.96 -6.56
N TRP A 96 4.23 -11.64 -5.62
CA TRP A 96 5.02 -12.64 -4.89
C TRP A 96 4.10 -13.62 -4.15
N SER A 97 3.07 -13.09 -3.48
CA SER A 97 2.11 -13.88 -2.72
C SER A 97 1.34 -14.86 -3.61
N LEU A 98 0.90 -14.40 -4.79
CA LEU A 98 0.19 -15.25 -5.76
C LEU A 98 1.04 -16.43 -6.23
N LYS A 99 2.35 -16.23 -6.35
CA LYS A 99 3.28 -17.26 -6.83
C LYS A 99 3.65 -18.28 -5.76
N TRP A 100 3.84 -17.83 -4.52
CA TRP A 100 4.52 -18.63 -3.49
C TRP A 100 3.65 -19.06 -2.31
N LEU A 101 2.55 -18.37 -2.05
CA LEU A 101 1.69 -18.70 -0.93
C LEU A 101 0.54 -19.58 -1.39
N PRO A 102 0.04 -20.50 -0.52
CA PRO A 102 -1.13 -21.31 -0.85
C PRO A 102 -2.35 -20.39 -1.04
N ALA A 103 -3.24 -20.79 -1.94
CA ALA A 103 -4.50 -20.07 -2.17
C ALA A 103 -5.27 -19.94 -0.85
N GLY A 104 -5.53 -18.70 -0.46
CA GLY A 104 -6.34 -18.40 0.72
C GLY A 104 -7.81 -18.81 0.51
N LYS A 105 -8.55 -18.85 1.61
CA LYS A 105 -10.00 -19.04 1.55
C LYS A 105 -10.66 -17.75 1.07
N GLY A 106 -11.04 -17.70 -0.19
CA GLY A 106 -11.74 -16.57 -0.78
C GLY A 106 -11.28 -16.27 -2.21
N PRO A 107 -12.00 -15.40 -2.93
CA PRO A 107 -11.60 -15.00 -4.26
C PRO A 107 -10.28 -14.23 -4.21
N SER A 108 -9.30 -14.63 -5.01
CA SER A 108 -8.08 -13.87 -5.18
C SER A 108 -8.40 -12.57 -5.94
N MET A 109 -7.97 -11.44 -5.40
CA MET A 109 -8.10 -10.17 -6.07
C MET A 109 -7.19 -10.15 -7.30
N GLN A 110 -7.77 -9.85 -8.45
CA GLN A 110 -7.02 -9.60 -9.67
C GLN A 110 -6.86 -8.10 -9.86
N ILE A 111 -5.70 -7.69 -10.31
CA ILE A 111 -5.36 -6.28 -10.53
C ILE A 111 -5.10 -6.08 -12.02
N PHE A 112 -5.63 -4.98 -12.54
CA PHE A 112 -5.56 -4.65 -13.96
C PHE A 112 -4.93 -3.29 -14.15
N HIS A 113 -4.26 -3.10 -15.25
CA HIS A 113 -3.87 -1.79 -15.74
C HIS A 113 -4.81 -1.38 -16.87
N ASP A 114 -5.17 -0.10 -16.91
CA ASP A 114 -6.18 0.41 -17.87
C ASP A 114 -5.82 0.20 -19.35
N CYS A 115 -4.58 -0.14 -19.63
CA CYS A 115 -4.13 -0.40 -21.01
C CYS A 115 -4.55 -1.76 -21.56
N SER A 116 -5.01 -2.69 -20.70
CA SER A 116 -5.28 -4.08 -21.12
C SER A 116 -6.36 -4.76 -20.28
N PRO A 117 -7.21 -5.60 -20.89
CA PRO A 117 -8.15 -6.43 -20.16
C PRO A 117 -7.50 -7.62 -19.43
N GLU A 118 -6.22 -7.88 -19.68
CA GLU A 118 -5.48 -8.96 -19.03
C GLU A 118 -5.02 -8.54 -17.63
N PRO A 119 -4.95 -9.48 -16.66
CA PRO A 119 -4.41 -9.18 -15.35
C PRO A 119 -2.99 -8.62 -15.42
N LEU A 120 -2.71 -7.61 -14.58
CA LEU A 120 -1.41 -6.97 -14.52
C LEU A 120 -0.34 -7.94 -14.00
N ALA A 121 0.76 -8.05 -14.73
CA ALA A 121 1.99 -8.65 -14.26
C ALA A 121 3.05 -7.56 -14.14
N LEU A 122 3.53 -7.33 -12.92
CA LEU A 122 4.57 -6.35 -12.65
C LEU A 122 5.94 -6.90 -13.07
N ARG A 123 6.73 -6.08 -13.77
CA ARG A 123 8.11 -6.37 -14.11
C ARG A 123 9.04 -5.38 -13.42
N MET A 124 10.11 -5.89 -12.83
CA MET A 124 11.16 -5.08 -12.22
C MET A 124 12.45 -5.29 -13.03
N ASP A 125 12.88 -4.26 -13.71
CA ASP A 125 14.07 -4.29 -14.58
C ASP A 125 15.13 -3.33 -14.04
N CYS A 126 16.40 -3.65 -14.30
CA CYS A 126 17.50 -2.75 -13.96
C CYS A 126 17.44 -1.50 -14.84
N SER A 127 17.55 -0.32 -14.23
CA SER A 127 17.55 0.96 -14.97
C SER A 127 18.77 1.13 -15.91
N HIS A 128 19.83 0.36 -15.72
CA HIS A 128 21.03 0.45 -16.53
C HIS A 128 21.06 -0.54 -17.70
N CYS A 129 20.84 -1.82 -17.42
CA CYS A 129 20.91 -2.86 -18.45
C CYS A 129 19.55 -3.33 -18.96
N HIS A 130 18.44 -2.89 -18.34
CA HIS A 130 17.06 -3.22 -18.69
C HIS A 130 16.73 -4.72 -18.62
N HIS A 131 17.56 -5.53 -17.98
CA HIS A 131 17.25 -6.93 -17.71
C HIS A 131 16.43 -7.08 -16.43
N PRO A 132 15.59 -8.12 -16.32
CA PRO A 132 14.86 -8.41 -15.11
C PRO A 132 15.81 -8.63 -13.93
N LEU A 133 15.41 -8.09 -12.75
CA LEU A 133 16.19 -8.22 -11.53
C LEU A 133 16.11 -9.63 -10.97
N ALA A 134 17.25 -10.22 -10.67
CA ALA A 134 17.37 -11.47 -9.93
C ALA A 134 18.26 -11.24 -8.70
N ALA A 135 18.00 -11.97 -7.61
CA ALA A 135 18.73 -11.79 -6.36
C ALA A 135 20.24 -11.91 -6.50
N ARG A 136 20.70 -12.80 -7.40
CA ARG A 136 22.14 -12.99 -7.69
C ARG A 136 22.83 -11.78 -8.30
N ASP A 137 22.06 -10.88 -8.90
CA ASP A 137 22.58 -9.72 -9.65
C ASP A 137 22.59 -8.45 -8.81
N VAL A 138 22.11 -8.53 -7.55
CA VAL A 138 21.96 -7.38 -6.66
C VAL A 138 22.95 -7.48 -5.52
N THR A 139 23.69 -6.40 -5.27
CA THR A 139 24.62 -6.30 -4.15
C THR A 139 24.30 -5.08 -3.30
N PHE A 140 24.48 -5.22 -2.00
CA PHE A 140 24.30 -4.14 -1.03
C PHE A 140 25.67 -3.63 -0.58
N ARG A 141 25.87 -2.32 -0.64
CA ARG A 141 27.15 -1.66 -0.27
C ARG A 141 26.90 -0.55 0.71
#